data_79863549479ca23daa14d052b07b4631
#
_entry.id   79863549479ca23daa14d052b07b4631
#
_cell.length_a   1.000
_cell.length_b   1.000
_cell.length_c   1.000
_cell.angle_alpha   90.00
_cell.angle_beta   90.00
_cell.angle_gamma   90.00
#
_symmetry.space_group_name_H-M   'P 1'
#
loop_
_entity.id
_entity.type
_entity.pdbx_description
1 polymer ?
#
loop_
_entity_poly.entity_id
_entity_poly.type
_entity_poly.pdbx_seq_one_letter_code
_entity_poly.pdbx_strand_id
1 'polypeptide(L)'
;MTNQHANLTSVLSAQVDKLTALSGLLERELHLISSRDAEALMTLLDEKTKLLEEIQKLDATAESMFANGQSYTEKDDALTDKAKILLDDCKYRTQVNQKAVEQGQLRLTHLRNLMMEVRAKESLTYDKKGKPKGGTLGSGVSA
;
A
#
# COMPACT_ATOMS: atom_id res chain seq x y z
N MET A 1 21.08 29.08 -20.68
CA MET A 1 20.32 28.72 -21.15
C MET A 1 20.38 27.38 -21.46
N THR A 2 20.83 26.91 -21.95
CA THR A 2 20.99 25.69 -22.22
C THR A 2 20.64 24.74 -21.24
N ASN A 3 20.90 24.93 -20.17
CA ASN A 3 20.75 24.06 -19.22
C ASN A 3 19.40 23.85 -18.86
N GLN A 4 18.52 24.44 -19.44
CA GLN A 4 17.25 24.24 -19.14
C GLN A 4 16.78 22.97 -19.65
N HIS A 5 17.42 22.36 -20.58
CA HIS A 5 17.00 21.11 -21.13
C HIS A 5 17.53 20.02 -20.24
N ALA A 6 16.68 19.29 -19.58
CA ALA A 6 17.08 18.13 -18.83
C ALA A 6 17.67 17.14 -19.84
N ASN A 7 18.74 16.49 -19.48
CA ASN A 7 19.29 15.45 -20.33
C ASN A 7 18.85 14.11 -19.77
N LEU A 8 19.04 13.06 -20.54
CA LEU A 8 18.60 11.72 -20.16
C LEU A 8 19.19 11.30 -18.82
N THR A 9 20.45 11.59 -18.58
CA THR A 9 21.10 11.20 -17.33
C THR A 9 20.42 11.84 -16.14
N SER A 10 20.06 13.12 -16.23
CA SER A 10 19.42 13.80 -15.12
C SER A 10 18.00 13.27 -14.88
N VAL A 11 17.30 12.90 -15.95
CA VAL A 11 15.97 12.31 -15.82
C VAL A 11 16.05 10.94 -15.16
N LEU A 12 17.00 10.10 -15.59
CA LEU A 12 17.19 8.78 -15.00
C LEU A 12 17.61 8.87 -13.54
N SER A 13 18.45 9.84 -13.22
CA SER A 13 18.87 10.09 -11.84
C SER A 13 17.69 10.51 -10.97
N ALA A 14 16.85 11.40 -11.49
CA ALA A 14 15.63 11.80 -10.78
C ALA A 14 14.69 10.62 -10.58
N GLN A 15 14.61 9.74 -11.57
CA GLN A 15 13.78 8.55 -11.48
C GLN A 15 14.25 7.62 -10.35
N VAL A 16 15.56 7.43 -10.25
CA VAL A 16 16.15 6.64 -9.17
C VAL A 16 15.84 7.26 -7.82
N ASP A 17 15.93 8.58 -7.72
CA ASP A 17 15.63 9.29 -6.46
C ASP A 17 14.17 9.10 -6.06
N LYS A 18 13.25 9.21 -7.02
CA LYS A 18 11.83 9.05 -6.75
C LYS A 18 11.47 7.61 -6.37
N LEU A 19 12.10 6.65 -7.01
CA LEU A 19 11.88 5.24 -6.66
C LEU A 19 12.43 4.92 -5.28
N THR A 20 13.55 5.53 -4.91
CA THR A 20 14.10 5.39 -3.56
C THR A 20 13.12 5.96 -2.54
N ALA A 21 12.56 7.13 -2.85
CA ALA A 21 11.56 7.75 -1.99
C ALA A 21 10.31 6.87 -1.86
N LEU A 22 9.90 6.26 -2.96
CA LEU A 22 8.73 5.36 -2.94
C LEU A 22 9.00 4.13 -2.08
N SER A 23 10.19 3.56 -2.18
CA SER A 23 10.55 2.41 -1.34
C SER A 23 10.44 2.76 0.14
N GLY A 24 10.96 3.92 0.54
CA GLY A 24 10.86 4.39 1.91
C GLY A 24 9.42 4.64 2.34
N LEU A 25 8.61 5.17 1.43
CA LEU A 25 7.20 5.42 1.71
C LEU A 25 6.44 4.11 1.92
N LEU A 26 6.74 3.10 1.11
CA LEU A 26 6.09 1.79 1.26
C LEU A 26 6.48 1.11 2.57
N GLU A 27 7.69 1.35 3.03
CA GLU A 27 8.14 0.86 4.31
C GLU A 27 7.35 1.51 5.45
N ARG A 28 7.16 2.83 5.37
CA ARG A 28 6.34 3.54 6.35
C ARG A 28 4.89 3.09 6.30
N GLU A 29 4.39 2.82 5.09
CA GLU A 29 3.03 2.33 4.91
C GLU A 29 2.81 1.02 5.67
N LEU A 30 3.74 0.09 5.55
CA LEU A 30 3.63 -1.18 6.26
C LEU A 30 3.57 -0.97 7.77
N HIS A 31 4.41 -0.07 8.27
CA HIS A 31 4.41 0.25 9.70
C HIS A 31 3.07 0.81 10.14
N LEU A 32 2.49 1.71 9.34
CA LEU A 32 1.21 2.32 9.67
C LEU A 32 0.05 1.33 9.58
N ILE A 33 0.12 0.40 8.62
CA ILE A 33 -0.87 -0.67 8.52
C ILE A 33 -0.81 -1.53 9.78
N SER A 34 0.40 -1.89 10.20
CA SER A 34 0.61 -2.74 11.37
C SER A 34 0.15 -2.06 12.66
N SER A 35 0.34 -0.75 12.76
CA SER A 35 -0.07 0.01 13.94
C SER A 35 -1.52 0.49 13.83
N ARG A 36 -2.17 0.24 12.70
CA ARG A 36 -3.57 0.62 12.46
C ARG A 36 -3.83 2.12 12.58
N ASP A 37 -2.89 2.91 12.11
CA ASP A 37 -3.01 4.36 12.15
C ASP A 37 -3.70 4.84 10.87
N ALA A 38 -5.01 4.85 10.88
CA ALA A 38 -5.80 5.17 9.70
C ALA A 38 -5.60 6.61 9.24
N GLU A 39 -5.46 7.53 10.16
CA GLU A 39 -5.27 8.93 9.82
C GLU A 39 -3.94 9.15 9.11
N ALA A 40 -2.88 8.58 9.64
CA ALA A 40 -1.57 8.68 9.02
C ALA A 40 -1.54 7.99 7.66
N LEU A 41 -2.27 6.88 7.51
CA LEU A 41 -2.38 6.21 6.22
C LEU A 41 -3.06 7.08 5.17
N MET A 42 -4.08 7.82 5.56
CA MET A 42 -4.76 8.73 4.63
C MET A 42 -3.82 9.84 4.15
N THR A 43 -3.03 10.39 5.06
CA THR A 43 -2.04 11.41 4.70
C THR A 43 -0.98 10.82 3.77
N LEU A 44 -0.54 9.62 4.07
CA LEU A 44 0.48 8.96 3.28
C LEU A 44 -0.03 8.60 1.89
N LEU A 45 -1.31 8.34 1.75
CA LEU A 45 -1.92 8.03 0.46
C LEU A 45 -1.76 9.20 -0.52
N ASP A 46 -1.96 10.42 -0.05
CA ASP A 46 -1.79 11.61 -0.91
C ASP A 46 -0.34 11.74 -1.35
N GLU A 47 0.58 11.52 -0.43
CA GLU A 47 2.00 11.55 -0.71
C GLU A 47 2.37 10.49 -1.75
N LYS A 48 1.83 9.30 -1.59
CA LYS A 48 2.08 8.18 -2.48
C LYS A 48 1.58 8.46 -3.89
N THR A 49 0.36 8.98 -3.99
CA THR A 49 -0.25 9.30 -5.28
C THR A 49 0.60 10.32 -6.04
N LYS A 50 1.03 11.36 -5.34
CA LYS A 50 1.85 12.38 -5.94
C LYS A 50 3.18 11.82 -6.44
N LEU A 51 3.80 10.97 -5.62
CA LEU A 51 5.08 10.36 -5.96
C LEU A 51 4.95 9.46 -7.18
N LEU A 52 3.89 8.67 -7.25
CA LEU A 52 3.64 7.80 -8.39
C LEU A 52 3.42 8.61 -9.67
N GLU A 53 2.74 9.72 -9.57
CA GLU A 53 2.54 10.61 -10.72
C GLU A 53 3.86 11.19 -11.21
N GLU A 54 4.72 11.57 -10.28
CA GLU A 54 6.04 12.10 -10.62
C GLU A 54 6.90 11.05 -11.31
N ILE A 55 6.86 9.82 -10.81
CA ILE A 55 7.59 8.71 -11.43
C ILE A 55 7.10 8.46 -12.84
N GLN A 56 5.79 8.49 -13.03
CA GLN A 56 5.17 8.29 -14.32
C GLN A 56 5.59 9.35 -15.33
N LYS A 57 5.64 10.60 -14.89
CA LYS A 57 6.07 11.70 -15.75
C LYS A 57 7.53 11.56 -16.15
N LEU A 58 8.39 11.17 -15.21
CA LEU A 58 9.79 10.96 -15.51
C LEU A 58 9.98 9.82 -16.50
N ASP A 59 9.19 8.77 -16.35
CA ASP A 59 9.25 7.63 -17.26
C ASP A 59 8.86 8.05 -18.68
N ALA A 60 7.80 8.82 -18.82
CA ALA A 60 7.36 9.31 -20.12
C ALA A 60 8.41 10.23 -20.75
N THR A 61 9.05 11.07 -19.92
CA THR A 61 10.09 11.95 -20.40
C THR A 61 11.30 11.17 -20.89
N ALA A 62 11.72 10.15 -20.15
CA ALA A 62 12.84 9.31 -20.55
C ALA A 62 12.54 8.59 -21.86
N GLU A 63 11.33 8.07 -21.99
CA GLU A 63 10.90 7.38 -23.19
C GLU A 63 10.95 8.29 -24.40
N SER A 64 10.47 9.52 -24.22
CA SER A 64 10.49 10.52 -25.28
C SER A 64 11.92 10.88 -25.68
N MET A 65 12.82 10.99 -24.73
CA MET A 65 14.22 11.28 -25.01
C MET A 65 14.90 10.15 -25.79
N PHE A 66 14.59 8.90 -25.46
CA PHE A 66 15.08 7.78 -26.22
C PHE A 66 14.56 7.82 -27.66
N ALA A 67 13.29 8.08 -27.82
CA ALA A 67 12.69 8.15 -29.15
C ALA A 67 13.29 9.27 -29.99
N ASN A 68 13.73 10.35 -29.34
CA ASN A 68 14.35 11.46 -30.05
C ASN A 68 15.87 11.30 -30.25
N GLY A 69 16.40 10.12 -29.94
CA GLY A 69 17.80 9.84 -30.22
C GLY A 69 18.80 10.40 -29.25
N GLN A 70 18.37 10.66 -28.02
CA GLN A 70 19.30 11.12 -27.00
C GLN A 70 20.39 10.08 -26.79
N SER A 71 21.59 10.57 -26.57
CA SER A 71 22.73 9.72 -26.33
C SER A 71 22.58 8.93 -25.05
N TYR A 72 22.94 7.68 -25.07
CA TYR A 72 22.85 6.79 -23.91
C TYR A 72 24.27 6.37 -23.52
N THR A 73 24.66 6.66 -22.30
CA THR A 73 26.00 6.41 -21.82
C THR A 73 26.05 5.24 -20.85
N GLU A 74 27.24 4.86 -20.44
CA GLU A 74 27.44 3.83 -19.44
C GLU A 74 26.80 4.22 -18.11
N LYS A 75 26.87 5.51 -17.80
CA LYS A 75 26.26 6.02 -16.58
C LYS A 75 24.73 5.84 -16.62
N ASP A 76 24.15 6.08 -17.78
CA ASP A 76 22.71 5.89 -17.96
C ASP A 76 22.33 4.42 -17.82
N ASP A 77 23.17 3.52 -18.27
CA ASP A 77 22.96 2.10 -18.14
C ASP A 77 22.95 1.70 -16.66
N ALA A 78 23.89 2.21 -15.88
CA ALA A 78 23.96 1.95 -14.45
C ALA A 78 22.73 2.50 -13.72
N LEU A 79 22.27 3.69 -14.11
CA LEU A 79 21.07 4.28 -13.52
C LEU A 79 19.82 3.47 -13.86
N THR A 80 19.74 2.99 -15.09
CA THR A 80 18.62 2.16 -15.52
C THR A 80 18.57 0.87 -14.72
N ASP A 81 19.72 0.23 -14.52
CA ASP A 81 19.79 -1.00 -13.73
C ASP A 81 19.37 -0.74 -12.30
N LYS A 82 19.82 0.36 -11.72
CA LYS A 82 19.46 0.72 -10.37
C LYS A 82 17.95 0.97 -10.26
N ALA A 83 17.38 1.65 -11.25
CA ALA A 83 15.95 1.92 -11.29
C ALA A 83 15.15 0.60 -11.35
N LYS A 84 15.62 -0.38 -12.13
CA LYS A 84 14.93 -1.67 -12.22
C LYS A 84 14.94 -2.40 -10.89
N ILE A 85 16.07 -2.38 -10.20
CA ILE A 85 16.18 -3.03 -8.89
C ILE A 85 15.24 -2.36 -7.90
N LEU A 86 15.21 -1.03 -7.90
CA LEU A 86 14.32 -0.28 -7.01
C LEU A 86 12.86 -0.53 -7.34
N LEU A 87 12.53 -0.63 -8.62
CA LEU A 87 11.16 -0.89 -9.04
C LEU A 87 10.71 -2.27 -8.57
N ASP A 88 11.58 -3.27 -8.70
CA ASP A 88 11.27 -4.62 -8.22
C ASP A 88 11.08 -4.62 -6.71
N ASP A 89 11.91 -3.88 -6.00
CA ASP A 89 11.77 -3.74 -4.55
C ASP A 89 10.43 -3.09 -4.19
N CYS A 90 10.04 -2.05 -4.91
CA CYS A 90 8.77 -1.38 -4.68
C CYS A 90 7.58 -2.31 -4.96
N LYS A 91 7.68 -3.11 -6.02
CA LYS A 91 6.63 -4.09 -6.33
C LYS A 91 6.49 -5.11 -5.21
N TYR A 92 7.61 -5.61 -4.71
CA TYR A 92 7.61 -6.57 -3.61
C TYR A 92 6.99 -5.95 -2.35
N ARG A 93 7.39 -4.74 -2.01
CA ARG A 93 6.87 -4.05 -0.82
C ARG A 93 5.37 -3.79 -0.96
N THR A 94 4.90 -3.47 -2.16
CA THR A 94 3.48 -3.29 -2.41
C THR A 94 2.71 -4.59 -2.14
N GLN A 95 3.24 -5.73 -2.57
CA GLN A 95 2.62 -7.02 -2.31
C GLN A 95 2.59 -7.34 -0.82
N VAL A 96 3.68 -7.05 -0.12
CA VAL A 96 3.75 -7.27 1.32
C VAL A 96 2.71 -6.41 2.04
N ASN A 97 2.59 -5.14 1.64
CA ASN A 97 1.63 -4.23 2.26
C ASN A 97 0.19 -4.68 2.01
N GLN A 98 -0.08 -5.13 0.80
CA GLN A 98 -1.41 -5.64 0.45
C GLN A 98 -1.76 -6.86 1.31
N LYS A 99 -0.80 -7.77 1.48
CA LYS A 99 -1.02 -8.93 2.33
C LYS A 99 -1.26 -8.54 3.78
N ALA A 100 -0.56 -7.52 4.26
CA ALA A 100 -0.74 -7.04 5.62
C ALA A 100 -2.17 -6.51 5.83
N VAL A 101 -2.70 -5.78 4.84
CA VAL A 101 -4.07 -5.29 4.89
C VAL A 101 -5.06 -6.46 4.92
N GLU A 102 -4.87 -7.44 4.04
CA GLU A 102 -5.74 -8.61 3.97
C GLU A 102 -5.74 -9.40 5.28
N GLN A 103 -4.56 -9.57 5.87
CA GLN A 103 -4.44 -10.26 7.15
C GLN A 103 -5.17 -9.52 8.26
N GLY A 104 -5.06 -8.19 8.26
CA GLY A 104 -5.76 -7.36 9.24
C GLY A 104 -7.27 -7.51 9.12
N GLN A 105 -7.77 -7.55 7.89
CA GLN A 105 -9.20 -7.73 7.65
C GLN A 105 -9.69 -9.09 8.12
N LEU A 106 -8.89 -10.13 7.88
CA LEU A 106 -9.24 -11.48 8.34
C LEU A 106 -9.30 -11.55 9.86
N ARG A 107 -8.35 -10.90 10.53
CA ARG A 107 -8.35 -10.88 12.00
C ARG A 107 -9.57 -10.16 12.54
N LEU A 108 -9.96 -9.07 11.92
CA LEU A 108 -11.15 -8.33 12.34
C LEU A 108 -12.42 -9.16 12.14
N THR A 109 -12.52 -9.86 11.03
CA THR A 109 -13.65 -10.72 10.76
C THR A 109 -13.72 -11.86 11.79
N HIS A 110 -12.57 -12.46 12.08
CA HIS A 110 -12.50 -13.54 13.05
C HIS A 110 -12.91 -13.05 14.45
N LEU A 111 -12.42 -11.90 14.85
CA LEU A 111 -12.76 -11.31 16.13
C LEU A 111 -14.25 -11.02 16.22
N ARG A 112 -14.82 -10.46 15.16
CA ARG A 112 -16.24 -10.18 15.11
C ARG A 112 -17.06 -11.45 15.30
N ASN A 113 -16.65 -12.52 14.60
CA ASN A 113 -17.35 -13.81 14.71
C ASN A 113 -17.27 -14.37 16.13
N LEU A 114 -16.10 -14.26 16.75
CA LEU A 114 -15.94 -14.69 18.14
C LEU A 114 -16.83 -13.91 19.08
N MET A 115 -16.92 -12.60 18.87
CA MET A 115 -17.77 -11.75 19.72
C MET A 115 -19.25 -12.11 19.55
N MET A 116 -19.64 -12.44 18.32
CA MET A 116 -21.02 -12.87 18.07
C MET A 116 -21.32 -14.20 18.74
N GLU A 117 -20.35 -15.12 18.75
CA GLU A 117 -20.50 -16.38 19.44
C GLU A 117 -20.66 -16.18 20.94
N VAL A 118 -19.87 -15.30 21.51
CA VAL A 118 -19.93 -14.99 22.93
C VAL A 118 -21.30 -14.42 23.29
N ARG A 119 -21.80 -13.50 22.47
CA ARG A 119 -23.11 -12.92 22.69
C ARG A 119 -24.21 -13.96 22.62
N ALA A 120 -24.11 -14.86 21.65
CA ALA A 120 -25.10 -15.93 21.53
C ALA A 120 -25.10 -16.81 22.76
N LYS A 121 -23.94 -17.16 23.28
CA LYS A 121 -23.83 -17.97 24.49
C LYS A 121 -24.38 -17.26 25.71
N GLU A 122 -24.09 -15.98 25.83
CA GLU A 122 -24.61 -15.18 26.93
C GLU A 122 -26.12 -15.11 26.89
N SER A 123 -26.67 -14.93 25.71
CA SER A 123 -28.11 -14.87 25.52
C SER A 123 -28.77 -16.19 25.94
N LEU A 124 -28.19 -17.32 25.53
CA LEU A 124 -28.73 -18.63 25.92
C LEU A 124 -28.66 -18.85 27.42
N THR A 125 -27.55 -18.46 28.04
CA THR A 125 -27.38 -18.61 29.48
C THR A 125 -28.41 -17.77 30.22
N TYR A 126 -28.63 -16.58 29.75
CA TYR A 126 -29.60 -15.68 30.36
C TYR A 126 -31.00 -16.26 30.28
N ASP A 127 -31.35 -16.88 29.14
CA ASP A 127 -32.64 -17.48 28.97
C ASP A 127 -32.85 -18.68 29.87
N LYS A 128 -31.83 -19.45 30.10
CA LYS A 128 -31.92 -20.60 30.98
C LYS A 128 -32.25 -20.20 32.40
N LYS A 129 -32.04 -18.94 32.75
CA LYS A 129 -32.37 -18.46 34.05
C LYS A 129 -33.81 -17.93 34.15
N GLY A 130 -34.57 -18.24 33.17
CA GLY A 130 -35.98 -17.91 33.22
C GLY A 130 -36.43 -16.77 32.34
N LYS A 131 -35.66 -16.35 31.44
CA LYS A 131 -36.05 -15.27 30.55
C LYS A 131 -36.61 -15.82 29.28
N PRO A 132 -37.81 -15.55 29.01
CA PRO A 132 -38.49 -16.17 27.86
C PRO A 132 -38.07 -15.63 26.50
N LYS A 133 -37.33 -14.58 26.47
CA LYS A 133 -36.99 -14.05 25.21
C LYS A 133 -36.04 -14.85 24.43
N GLY A 134 -35.50 -15.86 24.99
CA GLY A 134 -34.47 -16.62 24.37
C GLY A 134 -34.83 -17.23 23.07
N GLY A 135 -36.02 -17.79 23.02
CA GLY A 135 -36.44 -18.43 21.79
C GLY A 135 -36.40 -17.50 20.61
N THR A 136 -36.87 -16.29 20.86
CA THR A 136 -36.88 -15.30 19.80
C THR A 136 -35.49 -14.89 19.41
N LEU A 137 -34.70 -14.68 20.41
CA LEU A 137 -33.34 -14.29 20.14
C LEU A 137 -32.56 -15.36 19.45
N GLY A 138 -32.83 -16.61 19.80
CA GLY A 138 -32.15 -17.71 19.18
C GLY A 138 -32.32 -17.69 17.69
N SER A 139 -33.51 -17.44 17.22
CA SER A 139 -33.73 -17.42 15.80
C SER A 139 -33.08 -16.19 15.15
N GLY A 140 -33.13 -15.07 15.83
CA GLY A 140 -32.53 -13.86 15.29
C GLY A 140 -31.02 -13.92 15.28
N VAL A 141 -30.49 -14.52 16.31
CA VAL A 141 -29.06 -14.54 16.45
C VAL A 141 -28.39 -15.50 15.47
N SER A 142 -29.09 -16.52 15.10
CA SER A 142 -28.51 -17.45 14.17
C SER A 142 -28.27 -16.81 12.81
N ALA A 143 -28.87 -15.73 12.55
CA ALA A 143 -28.61 -15.01 11.29
C ALA A 143 -27.35 -14.12 11.37
#